data_90073629b629296bc16f4eb08c8a77ac
#
_entry.id   90073629b629296bc16f4eb08c8a77ac
#
_cell.length_a   1.000
_cell.length_b   1.000
_cell.length_c   1.000
_cell.angle_alpha   90.00
_cell.angle_beta   90.00
_cell.angle_gamma   90.00
#
_symmetry.space_group_name_H-M   'P 1'
#
loop_
_entity.id
_entity.type
_entity.pdbx_description
1 polymer ?
#
loop_
_entity_poly.entity_id
_entity_poly.type
_entity_poly.pdbx_seq_one_letter_code
_entity_poly.pdbx_strand_id
1 'polypeptide(L)'
;MSKFGALIDQEIPVLLDFYTEWNDISIAMHPVLRDVAAALGDHAKVIKIDVDKNPELAEALRVKTLPTLIIYQNGEMKWRQSGQQDANTLIGIVKRFT
;
A
#
# COMPACT_ATOMS: atom_id res chain seq x y z
N MET A 1 -16.63 -6.60 -11.70
CA MET A 1 -15.37 -6.06 -11.19
C MET A 1 -15.01 -6.73 -9.87
N SER A 2 -13.76 -7.12 -9.68
CA SER A 2 -13.32 -7.69 -8.42
C SER A 2 -13.32 -6.64 -7.30
N LYS A 3 -13.31 -7.10 -6.06
CA LYS A 3 -13.19 -6.20 -4.91
C LYS A 3 -11.91 -5.37 -5.00
N PHE A 4 -10.81 -5.99 -5.41
CA PHE A 4 -9.54 -5.30 -5.58
C PHE A 4 -9.65 -4.23 -6.67
N GLY A 5 -10.24 -4.56 -7.83
CA GLY A 5 -10.43 -3.61 -8.91
C GLY A 5 -11.22 -2.38 -8.47
N ALA A 6 -12.28 -2.58 -7.69
CA ALA A 6 -13.06 -1.48 -7.15
C ALA A 6 -12.25 -0.64 -6.15
N LEU A 7 -11.44 -1.30 -5.34
CA LEU A 7 -10.62 -0.65 -4.31
C LEU A 7 -9.61 0.33 -4.91
N ILE A 8 -8.98 -0.03 -6.01
CA ILE A 8 -7.92 0.77 -6.62
C ILE A 8 -8.43 1.77 -7.66
N ASP A 9 -9.71 1.70 -8.04
CA ASP A 9 -10.29 2.58 -9.04
C ASP A 9 -10.86 3.84 -8.40
N GLN A 10 -9.96 4.72 -7.97
CA GLN A 10 -10.30 5.96 -7.30
C GLN A 10 -9.42 7.09 -7.82
N GLU A 11 -9.97 8.31 -7.83
CA GLU A 11 -9.24 9.50 -8.28
C GLU A 11 -8.10 9.87 -7.33
N ILE A 12 -8.28 9.62 -6.04
CA ILE A 12 -7.22 9.84 -5.05
C ILE A 12 -6.26 8.64 -5.06
N PRO A 13 -4.98 8.85 -4.73
CA PRO A 13 -4.06 7.73 -4.66
C PRO A 13 -4.42 6.76 -3.53
N VAL A 14 -4.24 5.48 -3.79
CA VAL A 14 -4.46 4.39 -2.83
C VAL A 14 -3.11 3.74 -2.57
N LEU A 15 -2.60 3.89 -1.36
CA LEU A 15 -1.36 3.26 -0.94
C LEU A 15 -1.69 1.90 -0.32
N LEU A 16 -1.19 0.85 -0.94
CA LEU A 16 -1.36 -0.52 -0.46
C LEU A 16 -0.09 -1.00 0.22
N ASP A 17 -0.24 -1.58 1.40
CA ASP A 17 0.85 -2.25 2.13
C ASP A 17 0.58 -3.75 2.15
N PHE A 18 1.35 -4.51 1.37
CA PHE A 18 1.30 -5.97 1.39
C PHE A 18 2.21 -6.47 2.51
N TYR A 19 1.63 -7.15 3.47
CA TYR A 19 2.33 -7.58 4.68
C TYR A 19 2.00 -9.00 5.08
N THR A 20 2.77 -9.55 6.02
CA THR A 20 2.44 -10.78 6.73
C THR A 20 2.67 -10.55 8.22
N GLU A 21 1.87 -11.22 9.06
CA GLU A 21 2.02 -11.14 10.51
C GLU A 21 3.27 -11.88 11.01
N TRP A 22 3.87 -12.70 10.17
CA TRP A 22 5.03 -13.52 10.50
C TRP A 22 6.37 -12.83 10.23
N ASN A 23 6.34 -11.59 9.76
CA ASN A 23 7.55 -10.83 9.39
C ASN A 23 7.60 -9.55 10.22
N ASP A 24 8.61 -9.41 11.07
CA ASP A 24 8.73 -8.27 11.97
C ASP A 24 8.86 -6.94 11.22
N ILE A 25 9.53 -6.94 10.07
CA ILE A 25 9.69 -5.73 9.26
C ILE A 25 8.34 -5.29 8.67
N SER A 26 7.53 -6.27 8.23
CA SER A 26 6.16 -6.00 7.76
C SER A 26 5.30 -5.37 8.88
N ILE A 27 5.35 -5.97 10.06
CA ILE A 27 4.57 -5.49 11.22
C ILE A 27 5.04 -4.09 11.64
N ALA A 28 6.36 -3.82 11.59
CA ALA A 28 6.93 -2.52 11.95
C ALA A 28 6.42 -1.39 11.05
N MET A 29 5.89 -1.70 9.86
CA MET A 29 5.32 -0.69 8.97
C MET A 29 3.94 -0.19 9.41
N HIS A 30 3.22 -0.93 10.26
CA HIS A 30 1.87 -0.54 10.66
C HIS A 30 1.81 0.83 11.33
N PRO A 31 2.66 1.17 12.33
CA PRO A 31 2.65 2.53 12.89
C PRO A 31 3.09 3.60 11.88
N VAL A 32 4.02 3.26 10.98
CA VAL A 32 4.44 4.17 9.91
C VAL A 32 3.25 4.53 9.02
N LEU A 33 2.45 3.54 8.63
CA LEU A 33 1.29 3.76 7.78
C LEU A 33 0.19 4.54 8.49
N ARG A 34 0.05 4.39 9.81
CA ARG A 34 -0.89 5.22 10.57
C ARG A 34 -0.49 6.70 10.51
N ASP A 35 0.81 6.98 10.61
CA ASP A 35 1.32 8.34 10.50
C ASP A 35 1.09 8.91 9.10
N VAL A 36 1.30 8.10 8.07
CA VAL A 36 1.06 8.48 6.67
C VAL A 36 -0.43 8.80 6.47
N ALA A 37 -1.31 7.93 6.94
CA ALA A 37 -2.75 8.12 6.81
C ALA A 37 -3.21 9.40 7.52
N ALA A 38 -2.69 9.64 8.72
CA ALA A 38 -3.02 10.85 9.49
C ALA A 38 -2.58 12.12 8.76
N ALA A 39 -1.39 12.10 8.17
CA ALA A 39 -0.85 13.26 7.47
C ALA A 39 -1.59 13.56 6.16
N LEU A 40 -2.07 12.53 5.46
CA LEU A 40 -2.71 12.70 4.16
C LEU A 40 -4.23 12.90 4.23
N GLY A 41 -4.86 12.45 5.31
CA GLY A 41 -6.29 12.61 5.51
C GLY A 41 -7.11 12.12 4.32
N ASP A 42 -8.00 12.97 3.81
CA ASP A 42 -8.89 12.63 2.69
C ASP A 42 -8.20 12.68 1.32
N HIS A 43 -6.94 13.09 1.26
CA HIS A 43 -6.21 13.19 -0.02
C HIS A 43 -5.69 11.86 -0.53
N ALA A 44 -5.71 10.82 0.29
CA ALA A 44 -5.25 9.48 -0.08
C ALA A 44 -5.93 8.44 0.78
N LYS A 45 -5.92 7.19 0.32
CA LYS A 45 -6.31 6.04 1.14
C LYS A 45 -5.09 5.20 1.43
N VAL A 46 -5.03 4.67 2.65
CA VAL A 46 -3.94 3.78 3.08
C VAL A 46 -4.59 2.47 3.52
N ILE A 47 -4.24 1.39 2.85
CA ILE A 47 -4.88 0.08 3.05
C ILE A 47 -3.81 -0.99 3.22
N LYS A 48 -3.98 -1.83 4.23
CA LYS A 48 -3.10 -2.97 4.48
C LYS A 48 -3.74 -4.23 3.90
N ILE A 49 -2.94 -5.06 3.23
CA ILE A 49 -3.37 -6.32 2.66
C ILE A 49 -2.49 -7.44 3.20
N ASP A 50 -3.11 -8.35 3.95
CA ASP A 50 -2.45 -9.53 4.48
C ASP A 50 -2.29 -10.55 3.35
N VAL A 51 -1.04 -10.87 2.97
CA VAL A 51 -0.78 -11.79 1.85
C VAL A 51 -1.20 -13.22 2.17
N ASP A 52 -1.20 -13.60 3.44
CA ASP A 52 -1.61 -14.96 3.84
C ASP A 52 -3.12 -15.15 3.68
N LYS A 53 -3.88 -14.07 3.80
CA LYS A 53 -5.33 -14.09 3.59
C LYS A 53 -5.70 -13.79 2.13
N ASN A 54 -4.77 -13.28 1.34
CA ASN A 54 -4.99 -12.91 -0.05
C ASN A 54 -3.87 -13.45 -0.95
N PRO A 55 -3.61 -14.77 -0.91
CA PRO A 55 -2.47 -15.36 -1.62
C PRO A 55 -2.56 -15.21 -3.14
N GLU A 56 -3.76 -15.31 -3.69
CA GLU A 56 -3.96 -15.20 -5.13
C GLU A 56 -3.65 -13.79 -5.64
N LEU A 57 -4.05 -12.77 -4.87
CA LEU A 57 -3.76 -11.39 -5.21
C LEU A 57 -2.27 -11.11 -5.14
N ALA A 58 -1.61 -11.57 -4.08
CA ALA A 58 -0.17 -11.40 -3.92
C ALA A 58 0.60 -12.06 -5.07
N GLU A 59 0.18 -13.25 -5.48
CA GLU A 59 0.79 -13.95 -6.60
C GLU A 59 0.55 -13.20 -7.93
N ALA A 60 -0.68 -12.73 -8.16
CA ALA A 60 -1.02 -12.01 -9.38
C ALA A 60 -0.19 -10.72 -9.52
N LEU A 61 0.10 -10.06 -8.43
CA LEU A 61 0.91 -8.84 -8.40
C LEU A 61 2.41 -9.12 -8.21
N ARG A 62 2.78 -10.38 -8.14
CA ARG A 62 4.17 -10.83 -7.96
C ARG A 62 4.83 -10.22 -6.72
N VAL A 63 4.06 -10.17 -5.62
CA VAL A 63 4.58 -9.72 -4.33
C VAL A 63 5.36 -10.85 -3.70
N LYS A 64 6.69 -10.73 -3.67
CA LYS A 64 7.58 -11.79 -3.17
C LYS A 64 8.38 -11.36 -1.96
N THR A 65 8.69 -10.08 -1.85
CA THR A 65 9.41 -9.51 -0.71
C THR A 65 8.45 -8.67 0.11
N LEU A 66 8.47 -8.83 1.44
CA LEU A 66 7.57 -8.12 2.33
C LEU A 66 8.36 -7.20 3.27
N PRO A 67 7.85 -6.02 3.55
CA PRO A 67 6.65 -5.44 2.96
C PRO A 67 6.85 -5.00 1.52
N THR A 68 5.78 -4.97 0.73
CA THR A 68 5.77 -4.34 -0.58
C THR A 68 4.69 -3.26 -0.57
N LEU A 69 5.08 -2.07 -0.99
CA LEU A 69 4.20 -0.90 -1.03
C LEU A 69 3.91 -0.55 -2.47
N ILE A 70 2.62 -0.35 -2.78
CA ILE A 70 2.19 -0.02 -4.14
C ILE A 70 1.19 1.12 -4.08
N ILE A 71 1.32 2.10 -4.97
CA ILE A 71 0.34 3.16 -5.14
C ILE A 71 -0.44 2.92 -6.43
N TYR A 72 -1.77 2.88 -6.30
CA TYR A 72 -2.70 2.85 -7.43
C TYR A 72 -3.50 4.14 -7.48
N GLN A 73 -3.87 4.54 -8.69
CA GLN A 73 -4.76 5.68 -8.89
C GLN A 73 -5.51 5.45 -10.20
N ASN A 74 -6.82 5.58 -10.17
CA ASN A 74 -7.68 5.32 -11.33
C ASN A 74 -7.47 3.93 -11.95
N GLY A 75 -7.22 2.94 -11.10
CA GLY A 75 -6.98 1.56 -11.53
C GLY A 75 -5.58 1.29 -12.04
N GLU A 76 -4.69 2.28 -12.07
CA GLU A 76 -3.33 2.14 -12.60
C GLU A 76 -2.29 2.14 -11.50
N MET A 77 -1.31 1.26 -11.63
CA MET A 77 -0.16 1.24 -10.74
C MET A 77 0.75 2.43 -11.05
N LYS A 78 0.94 3.32 -10.07
CA LYS A 78 1.74 4.53 -10.24
C LYS A 78 3.14 4.41 -9.64
N TRP A 79 3.31 3.58 -8.61
CA TRP A 79 4.57 3.43 -7.92
C TRP A 79 4.59 2.11 -7.16
N ARG A 80 5.77 1.53 -7.03
CA ARG A 80 5.96 0.27 -6.29
C ARG A 80 7.36 0.22 -5.71
N GLN A 81 7.47 -0.21 -4.47
CA GLN A 81 8.75 -0.41 -3.79
C GLN A 81 8.63 -1.51 -2.77
N SER A 82 9.60 -2.43 -2.76
CA SER A 82 9.72 -3.43 -1.72
C SER A 82 10.64 -2.93 -0.63
N GLY A 83 10.42 -3.42 0.59
CA GLY A 83 11.21 -3.07 1.74
C GLY A 83 10.63 -1.94 2.57
N GLN A 84 11.29 -1.71 3.70
CA GLN A 84 10.85 -0.73 4.69
C GLN A 84 11.05 0.70 4.18
N GLN A 85 10.06 1.56 4.43
CA GLN A 85 10.10 2.98 4.09
C GLN A 85 9.71 3.79 5.33
N ASP A 86 10.27 4.99 5.49
CA ASP A 86 9.83 5.86 6.58
C ASP A 86 8.60 6.69 6.17
N ALA A 87 7.90 7.25 7.17
CA ALA A 87 6.66 7.98 6.95
C ALA A 87 6.85 9.21 6.06
N ASN A 88 7.90 9.98 6.30
CA ASN A 88 8.14 11.22 5.53
C ASN A 88 8.40 10.91 4.05
N THR A 89 9.15 9.85 3.77
CA THR A 89 9.40 9.40 2.40
C THR A 89 8.09 9.02 1.71
N LEU A 90 7.24 8.22 2.38
CA LEU A 90 5.97 7.79 1.82
C LEU A 90 5.01 8.97 1.61
N ILE A 91 4.91 9.87 2.57
CA ILE A 91 4.08 11.07 2.45
C ILE A 91 4.48 11.87 1.22
N GLY A 92 5.78 12.08 1.03
CA GLY A 92 6.29 12.82 -0.11
C GLY A 92 5.98 12.14 -1.45
N ILE A 93 6.07 10.81 -1.50
CA ILE A 93 5.78 10.05 -2.71
C ILE A 93 4.29 10.11 -3.03
N VAL A 94 3.42 9.86 -2.03
CA VAL A 94 1.97 9.88 -2.25
C VAL A 94 1.49 11.26 -2.69
N LYS A 95 2.07 12.33 -2.14
CA LYS A 95 1.72 13.71 -2.52
C LYS A 95 1.93 14.02 -3.99
N ARG A 96 2.80 13.27 -4.67
CA ARG A 96 2.99 13.44 -6.12
C ARG A 96 1.72 13.15 -6.92
N PHE A 97 0.81 12.38 -6.33
CA PHE A 97 -0.43 11.92 -6.99
C PHE A 97 -1.69 12.58 -6.42
N THR A 98 -1.52 13.49 -5.51
CA THR A 98 -2.64 14.25 -4.95
C THR A 98 -2.90 15.53 -5.73
#